data_63828703b05003e44a85f1e8d14c1c94
#
_entry.id   63828703b05003e44a85f1e8d14c1c94
#
_cell.length_a   1.000
_cell.length_b   1.000
_cell.length_c   1.000
_cell.angle_alpha   90.00
_cell.angle_beta   90.00
_cell.angle_gamma   90.00
#
_symmetry.space_group_name_H-M   'P 1'
#
loop_
_entity.id
_entity.type
_entity.pdbx_description
1 polymer ?
#
loop_
_entity_poly.entity_id
_entity_poly.type
_entity_poly.pdbx_seq_one_letter_code
_entity_poly.pdbx_strand_id
1 'polypeptide(L)'
;MFKILFILIFSISFSKQFGWEDNGKALRQGVHIEWQKTGDIGNEGEMIFAWSDTRSSDREIYAQKFNSNGNKLWGENGVLVVTYEGRQEDPILIHDGNGGAYIIWRDYRVEPDPIGDVYAQHINSDGTLSYPTDGFALS
;
A
#
# COMPACT_ATOMS: atom_id res chain seq x y z
N MET A 1 45.58 -2.08 -11.38
CA MET A 1 44.83 -3.07 -10.59
C MET A 1 44.07 -2.49 -9.39
N PHE A 2 43.96 -1.16 -9.28
CA PHE A 2 43.30 -0.47 -8.13
C PHE A 2 41.90 0.12 -8.43
N LYS A 3 41.43 0.08 -9.69
CA LYS A 3 40.15 0.69 -10.07
C LYS A 3 38.89 -0.19 -9.83
N ILE A 4 39.06 -1.52 -9.71
CA ILE A 4 37.92 -2.46 -9.60
C ILE A 4 37.43 -2.57 -8.14
N LEU A 5 38.31 -2.40 -7.17
CA LEU A 5 37.96 -2.52 -5.75
C LEU A 5 37.12 -1.33 -5.23
N PHE A 6 37.28 -0.14 -5.84
CA PHE A 6 36.54 1.06 -5.43
C PHE A 6 35.07 1.06 -5.89
N ILE A 7 34.77 0.42 -7.01
CA ILE A 7 33.38 0.33 -7.55
C ILE A 7 32.54 -0.69 -6.74
N LEU A 8 33.17 -1.78 -6.28
CA LEU A 8 32.46 -2.78 -5.45
C LEU A 8 32.11 -2.25 -4.05
N ILE A 9 32.97 -1.43 -3.46
CA ILE A 9 32.71 -0.83 -2.13
C ILE A 9 31.60 0.21 -2.22
N PHE A 10 31.45 0.92 -3.34
CA PHE A 10 30.42 1.93 -3.51
C PHE A 10 29.03 1.30 -3.75
N SER A 11 28.95 0.15 -4.43
CA SER A 11 27.68 -0.55 -4.64
C SER A 11 27.14 -1.22 -3.37
N ILE A 12 28.02 -1.78 -2.54
CA ILE A 12 27.67 -2.39 -1.25
C ILE A 12 27.25 -1.33 -0.21
N SER A 13 27.81 -0.11 -0.32
CA SER A 13 27.45 1.01 0.57
C SER A 13 26.10 1.60 0.23
N PHE A 14 25.66 1.56 -1.04
CA PHE A 14 24.41 2.18 -1.48
C PHE A 14 23.18 1.36 -1.11
N SER A 15 23.24 0.04 -1.19
CA SER A 15 22.13 -0.84 -0.78
C SER A 15 21.94 -0.85 0.74
N LYS A 16 23.01 -0.69 1.51
CA LYS A 16 22.95 -0.58 2.97
C LYS A 16 22.40 0.75 3.49
N GLN A 17 22.42 1.80 2.67
CA GLN A 17 21.99 3.15 3.09
C GLN A 17 20.46 3.27 3.16
N PHE A 18 19.71 2.45 2.43
CA PHE A 18 18.24 2.53 2.38
C PHE A 18 17.52 1.40 3.13
N GLY A 19 18.22 0.46 3.77
CA GLY A 19 17.62 -0.61 4.57
C GLY A 19 16.74 -1.61 3.78
N TRP A 20 16.74 -1.52 2.45
CA TRP A 20 16.02 -2.43 1.57
C TRP A 20 16.85 -3.68 1.27
N GLU A 21 16.19 -4.83 1.22
CA GLU A 21 16.82 -6.09 0.84
C GLU A 21 17.06 -6.12 -0.68
N ASP A 22 18.13 -6.80 -1.11
CA ASP A 22 18.51 -6.88 -2.54
C ASP A 22 17.40 -7.45 -3.43
N ASN A 23 16.52 -8.28 -2.88
CA ASN A 23 15.39 -8.90 -3.59
C ASN A 23 14.05 -8.17 -3.35
N GLY A 24 14.08 -7.00 -2.72
CA GLY A 24 12.89 -6.23 -2.35
C GLY A 24 12.20 -6.74 -1.08
N LYS A 25 11.19 -6.02 -0.63
CA LYS A 25 10.37 -6.38 0.52
C LYS A 25 8.95 -6.75 0.10
N ALA A 26 8.45 -7.84 0.66
CA ALA A 26 7.06 -8.22 0.45
C ALA A 26 6.13 -7.24 1.19
N LEU A 27 5.09 -6.77 0.53
CA LEU A 27 4.02 -5.96 1.13
C LEU A 27 3.39 -6.74 2.29
N ARG A 28 3.21 -8.04 2.11
CA ARG A 28 2.76 -9.00 3.12
C ARG A 28 3.34 -10.39 2.82
N GLN A 29 3.17 -11.33 3.75
CA GLN A 29 3.51 -12.75 3.55
C GLN A 29 2.24 -13.60 3.47
N GLY A 30 2.27 -14.66 2.67
CA GLY A 30 1.18 -15.64 2.54
C GLY A 30 0.93 -16.05 1.10
N VAL A 31 -0.07 -16.93 0.91
CA VAL A 31 -0.41 -17.58 -0.37
C VAL A 31 -1.61 -16.94 -1.09
N HIS A 32 -2.07 -15.81 -0.64
CA HIS A 32 -3.21 -15.11 -1.25
C HIS A 32 -2.78 -14.31 -2.47
N ILE A 33 -3.74 -14.05 -3.36
CA ILE A 33 -3.51 -13.31 -4.58
C ILE A 33 -3.69 -11.82 -4.29
N GLU A 34 -2.64 -11.05 -4.57
CA GLU A 34 -2.64 -9.60 -4.53
C GLU A 34 -2.81 -9.07 -5.94
N TRP A 35 -3.84 -8.25 -6.14
CA TRP A 35 -4.16 -7.64 -7.42
C TRP A 35 -3.95 -6.13 -7.37
N GLN A 36 -3.80 -5.50 -8.55
CA GLN A 36 -3.93 -4.04 -8.72
C GLN A 36 -3.27 -3.23 -7.59
N LYS A 37 -1.95 -3.12 -7.67
CA LYS A 37 -1.14 -2.42 -6.68
C LYS A 37 -0.87 -0.98 -7.12
N THR A 38 -0.97 -0.05 -6.19
CA THR A 38 -0.56 1.34 -6.35
C THR A 38 0.33 1.76 -5.18
N GLY A 39 1.10 2.82 -5.35
CA GLY A 39 1.96 3.33 -4.28
C GLY A 39 2.44 4.75 -4.56
N ASP A 40 2.77 5.46 -3.50
CA ASP A 40 3.28 6.82 -3.54
C ASP A 40 4.35 7.02 -2.46
N ILE A 41 5.21 8.01 -2.65
CA ILE A 41 6.34 8.33 -1.78
C ILE A 41 6.08 9.65 -1.08
N GLY A 42 6.15 9.63 0.25
CA GLY A 42 6.01 10.80 1.07
C GLY A 42 7.28 11.65 1.21
N ASN A 43 7.13 12.78 1.88
CA ASN A 43 8.17 13.81 1.98
C ASN A 43 9.45 13.38 2.71
N GLU A 44 9.35 12.39 3.62
CA GLU A 44 10.47 11.86 4.41
C GLU A 44 11.02 10.54 3.83
N GLY A 45 10.63 10.19 2.60
CA GLY A 45 11.05 8.97 1.92
C GLY A 45 10.33 7.72 2.43
N GLU A 46 9.23 7.89 3.17
CA GLU A 46 8.31 6.81 3.45
C GLU A 46 7.51 6.47 2.19
N MET A 47 7.12 5.22 2.07
CA MET A 47 6.31 4.71 0.96
C MET A 47 5.02 4.11 1.48
N ILE A 48 3.91 4.47 0.85
CA ILE A 48 2.60 3.89 1.13
C ILE A 48 2.14 3.13 -0.11
N PHE A 49 1.68 1.90 0.09
CA PHE A 49 1.13 1.03 -0.94
C PHE A 49 -0.30 0.65 -0.59
N ALA A 50 -1.16 0.57 -1.61
CA ALA A 50 -2.48 -0.03 -1.50
C ALA A 50 -2.65 -1.12 -2.57
N TRP A 51 -3.41 -2.16 -2.26
CA TRP A 51 -3.66 -3.27 -3.17
C TRP A 51 -5.00 -3.92 -2.87
N SER A 52 -5.54 -4.63 -3.86
CA SER A 52 -6.69 -5.50 -3.72
C SER A 52 -6.22 -6.91 -3.34
N ASP A 53 -6.82 -7.53 -2.35
CA ASP A 53 -6.38 -8.79 -1.72
C ASP A 53 -7.59 -9.71 -1.46
N THR A 54 -7.43 -11.00 -1.61
CA THR A 54 -8.48 -12.00 -1.44
C THR A 54 -8.32 -12.84 -0.17
N ARG A 55 -7.59 -12.36 0.83
CA ARG A 55 -7.30 -13.13 2.07
C ARG A 55 -8.53 -13.44 2.91
N SER A 56 -9.59 -12.66 2.79
CA SER A 56 -10.82 -12.75 3.57
C SER A 56 -12.02 -13.32 2.81
N SER A 57 -11.87 -13.86 1.63
CA SER A 57 -12.82 -14.45 0.70
C SER A 57 -13.23 -13.56 -0.47
N ASP A 58 -13.55 -12.32 -0.24
CA ASP A 58 -13.82 -11.33 -1.29
C ASP A 58 -12.55 -10.50 -1.57
N ARG A 59 -12.59 -9.64 -2.58
CA ARG A 59 -11.52 -8.69 -2.84
C ARG A 59 -11.74 -7.45 -1.99
N GLU A 60 -10.79 -7.18 -1.11
CA GLU A 60 -10.80 -6.03 -0.22
C GLU A 60 -9.56 -5.18 -0.43
N ILE A 61 -9.64 -3.91 -0.09
CA ILE A 61 -8.50 -2.99 -0.20
C ILE A 61 -7.70 -3.02 1.11
N TYR A 62 -6.40 -3.26 0.97
CA TYR A 62 -5.41 -3.18 2.04
C TYR A 62 -4.37 -2.10 1.73
N ALA A 63 -3.74 -1.57 2.76
CA ALA A 63 -2.64 -0.62 2.64
C ALA A 63 -1.51 -0.94 3.62
N GLN A 64 -0.28 -0.60 3.25
CA GLN A 64 0.92 -0.71 4.09
C GLN A 64 1.81 0.50 3.90
N LYS A 65 2.39 0.96 4.99
CA LYS A 65 3.41 2.01 5.01
C LYS A 65 4.77 1.44 5.38
N PHE A 66 5.79 1.90 4.68
CA PHE A 66 7.19 1.62 4.98
C PHE A 66 7.91 2.93 5.28
N ASN A 67 8.80 2.92 6.25
CA ASN A 67 9.75 4.02 6.41
C ASN A 67 10.86 3.95 5.34
N SER A 68 11.72 4.98 5.30
CA SER A 68 12.86 5.05 4.38
C SER A 68 13.85 3.89 4.52
N ASN A 69 13.87 3.19 5.65
CA ASN A 69 14.67 1.99 5.90
C ASN A 69 13.97 0.69 5.47
N GLY A 70 12.78 0.75 4.88
CA GLY A 70 12.01 -0.40 4.45
C GLY A 70 11.34 -1.19 5.59
N ASN A 71 11.16 -0.60 6.78
CA ASN A 71 10.42 -1.24 7.86
C ASN A 71 8.93 -0.94 7.72
N LYS A 72 8.09 -1.96 7.91
CA LYS A 72 6.63 -1.84 7.94
C LYS A 72 6.20 -1.02 9.15
N LEU A 73 5.29 -0.07 8.95
CA LEU A 73 4.78 0.80 10.00
C LEU A 73 3.33 0.50 10.40
N TRP A 74 2.55 -0.16 9.54
CA TRP A 74 1.15 -0.50 9.77
C TRP A 74 0.93 -2.01 9.99
N GLY A 75 1.79 -2.61 10.86
CA GLY A 75 1.75 -4.04 11.18
C GLY A 75 2.27 -4.94 10.05
N GLU A 76 2.34 -6.24 10.31
CA GLU A 76 2.94 -7.20 9.37
C GLU A 76 2.13 -7.39 8.08
N ASN A 77 0.82 -7.30 8.16
CA ASN A 77 -0.09 -7.61 7.06
C ASN A 77 -0.76 -6.38 6.44
N GLY A 78 -0.40 -5.18 6.87
CA GLY A 78 -1.06 -3.95 6.48
C GLY A 78 -2.40 -3.73 7.16
N VAL A 79 -3.04 -2.61 6.83
CA VAL A 79 -4.35 -2.18 7.34
C VAL A 79 -5.42 -2.53 6.32
N LEU A 80 -6.53 -3.11 6.78
CA LEU A 80 -7.74 -3.28 5.99
C LEU A 80 -8.43 -1.91 5.86
N VAL A 81 -8.62 -1.45 4.63
CA VAL A 81 -9.13 -0.10 4.32
C VAL A 81 -10.65 -0.07 4.24
N VAL A 82 -11.25 -1.17 3.80
CA VAL A 82 -12.70 -1.34 3.67
C VAL A 82 -13.11 -2.76 4.02
N THR A 83 -14.27 -2.92 4.72
CA THR A 83 -14.77 -4.21 5.23
C THR A 83 -16.14 -4.60 4.68
N TYR A 84 -16.64 -3.89 3.68
CA TYR A 84 -17.96 -4.15 3.15
C TYR A 84 -17.99 -5.39 2.24
N GLU A 85 -19.10 -6.15 2.29
CA GLU A 85 -19.30 -7.30 1.40
C GLU A 85 -19.28 -6.87 -0.06
N GLY A 86 -18.80 -7.77 -0.92
CA GLY A 86 -18.62 -7.52 -2.33
C GLY A 86 -17.17 -7.23 -2.69
N ARG A 87 -16.96 -6.93 -3.94
CA ARG A 87 -15.65 -6.81 -4.53
C ARG A 87 -15.20 -5.35 -4.54
N GLN A 88 -14.00 -5.06 -4.03
CA GLN A 88 -13.34 -3.76 -4.12
C GLN A 88 -12.06 -3.90 -4.95
N GLU A 89 -11.92 -3.04 -5.95
CA GLU A 89 -10.87 -3.16 -6.97
C GLU A 89 -10.29 -1.81 -7.37
N ASP A 90 -9.20 -1.87 -8.15
CA ASP A 90 -8.56 -0.71 -8.80
C ASP A 90 -8.18 0.41 -7.82
N PRO A 91 -7.49 0.14 -6.70
CA PRO A 91 -7.11 1.21 -5.79
C PRO A 91 -6.18 2.22 -6.45
N ILE A 92 -6.43 3.49 -6.21
CA ILE A 92 -5.55 4.62 -6.52
C ILE A 92 -5.17 5.26 -5.19
N LEU A 93 -3.90 5.58 -5.01
CA LEU A 93 -3.37 6.17 -3.79
C LEU A 93 -2.70 7.51 -4.09
N ILE A 94 -2.96 8.49 -3.22
CA ILE A 94 -2.34 9.80 -3.25
C ILE A 94 -1.88 10.15 -1.83
N HIS A 95 -0.60 10.42 -1.65
CA HIS A 95 -0.03 10.85 -0.36
C HIS A 95 -0.64 12.18 0.09
N ASP A 96 -0.97 12.32 1.38
CA ASP A 96 -1.63 13.52 1.92
C ASP A 96 -0.67 14.65 2.33
N GLY A 97 0.64 14.42 2.25
CA GLY A 97 1.68 15.35 2.68
C GLY A 97 1.98 15.31 4.19
N ASN A 98 1.21 14.56 4.98
CA ASN A 98 1.34 14.46 6.44
C ASN A 98 1.66 13.03 6.92
N GLY A 99 2.11 12.18 6.00
CA GLY A 99 2.48 10.80 6.29
C GLY A 99 1.32 9.81 6.23
N GLY A 100 0.14 10.24 5.83
CA GLY A 100 -1.02 9.44 5.48
C GLY A 100 -1.30 9.46 3.99
N ALA A 101 -2.47 8.94 3.56
CA ALA A 101 -2.87 8.90 2.16
C ALA A 101 -4.39 8.89 1.97
N TYR A 102 -4.84 9.41 0.84
CA TYR A 102 -6.16 9.15 0.30
C TYR A 102 -6.11 7.92 -0.59
N ILE A 103 -7.04 7.00 -0.40
CA ILE A 103 -7.19 5.78 -1.19
C ILE A 103 -8.57 5.79 -1.79
N ILE A 104 -8.65 5.68 -3.12
CA ILE A 104 -9.87 5.67 -3.90
C ILE A 104 -9.95 4.31 -4.59
N TRP A 105 -11.12 3.70 -4.64
CA TRP A 105 -11.31 2.40 -5.29
C TRP A 105 -12.65 2.30 -5.99
N ARG A 106 -12.78 1.27 -6.83
CA ARG A 106 -14.05 0.86 -7.42
C ARG A 106 -14.69 -0.20 -6.51
N ASP A 107 -15.94 0.05 -6.14
CA ASP A 107 -16.71 -0.76 -5.19
C ASP A 107 -17.94 -1.38 -5.85
N TYR A 108 -18.08 -2.66 -5.72
CA TYR A 108 -19.19 -3.44 -6.30
C TYR A 108 -20.12 -4.00 -5.22
N ARG A 109 -20.34 -3.22 -4.15
CA ARG A 109 -21.21 -3.61 -3.04
C ARG A 109 -22.69 -3.65 -3.40
N VAL A 110 -23.11 -2.98 -4.45
CA VAL A 110 -24.48 -2.96 -4.93
C VAL A 110 -24.58 -3.81 -6.19
N GLU A 111 -24.98 -5.07 -6.03
CA GLU A 111 -25.24 -5.98 -7.16
C GLU A 111 -26.64 -5.75 -7.74
N PRO A 112 -26.85 -5.85 -9.05
CA PRO A 112 -25.89 -6.24 -10.10
C PRO A 112 -25.33 -5.05 -10.90
N ASP A 113 -24.56 -4.16 -10.30
CA ASP A 113 -23.93 -3.06 -11.03
C ASP A 113 -22.63 -3.53 -11.71
N PRO A 114 -22.56 -3.59 -13.05
CA PRO A 114 -21.37 -4.01 -13.76
C PRO A 114 -20.26 -2.95 -13.78
N ILE A 115 -20.55 -1.71 -13.37
CA ILE A 115 -19.61 -0.58 -13.43
C ILE A 115 -18.93 -0.37 -12.06
N GLY A 116 -19.68 -0.56 -10.97
CA GLY A 116 -19.27 -0.24 -9.61
C GLY A 116 -19.22 1.26 -9.32
N ASP A 117 -19.44 1.60 -8.07
CA ASP A 117 -19.37 2.96 -7.56
C ASP A 117 -17.93 3.34 -7.17
N VAL A 118 -17.66 4.62 -7.00
CA VAL A 118 -16.36 5.13 -6.56
C VAL A 118 -16.44 5.49 -5.07
N TYR A 119 -15.57 4.90 -4.28
CA TYR A 119 -15.43 5.17 -2.85
C TYR A 119 -14.04 5.66 -2.51
N ALA A 120 -13.92 6.34 -1.38
CA ALA A 120 -12.66 6.84 -0.86
C ALA A 120 -12.53 6.59 0.64
N GLN A 121 -11.29 6.46 1.09
CA GLN A 121 -10.89 6.46 2.50
C GLN A 121 -9.65 7.33 2.67
N HIS A 122 -9.52 7.97 3.83
CA HIS A 122 -8.28 8.60 4.25
C HIS A 122 -7.67 7.77 5.38
N ILE A 123 -6.44 7.32 5.18
CA ILE A 123 -5.64 6.64 6.17
C ILE A 123 -4.61 7.60 6.76
N ASN A 124 -4.61 7.76 8.08
CA ASN A 124 -3.71 8.64 8.80
C ASN A 124 -2.29 8.07 8.86
N SER A 125 -1.32 8.89 9.26
CA SER A 125 0.09 8.50 9.38
C SER A 125 0.34 7.31 10.32
N ASP A 126 -0.53 7.08 11.29
CA ASP A 126 -0.50 5.98 12.25
C ASP A 126 -1.26 4.73 11.79
N GLY A 127 -1.89 4.77 10.61
CA GLY A 127 -2.68 3.67 10.04
C GLY A 127 -4.15 3.66 10.46
N THR A 128 -4.63 4.65 11.22
CA THR A 128 -6.06 4.78 11.53
C THR A 128 -6.84 5.36 10.36
N LEU A 129 -8.11 4.99 10.24
CA LEU A 129 -8.99 5.46 9.17
C LEU A 129 -9.78 6.70 9.64
N SER A 130 -9.90 7.71 8.77
CA SER A 130 -10.58 8.97 9.08
C SER A 130 -12.07 8.97 8.76
N TYR A 131 -12.49 8.21 7.75
CA TYR A 131 -13.90 8.07 7.37
C TYR A 131 -14.51 6.80 7.99
N PRO A 132 -15.83 6.58 7.91
CA PRO A 132 -16.43 5.32 8.31
C PRO A 132 -15.70 4.11 7.69
N THR A 133 -15.72 2.97 8.39
CA THR A 133 -14.98 1.75 7.98
C THR A 133 -15.29 1.26 6.58
N ASP A 134 -16.47 1.62 6.05
CA ASP A 134 -16.91 1.25 4.70
C ASP A 134 -16.55 2.29 3.63
N GLY A 135 -15.80 3.32 4.00
CA GLY A 135 -15.42 4.42 3.12
C GLY A 135 -16.52 5.46 2.90
N PHE A 136 -16.21 6.46 2.09
CA PHE A 136 -17.10 7.56 1.71
C PHE A 136 -17.41 7.45 0.21
N ALA A 137 -18.69 7.39 -0.16
CA ALA A 137 -19.12 7.33 -1.56
C ALA A 137 -18.85 8.66 -2.27
N LEU A 138 -18.24 8.60 -3.46
CA LEU A 138 -17.97 9.75 -4.32
C LEU A 138 -18.97 9.84 -5.51
N SER A 139 -19.59 8.74 -5.89
CA SER A 139 -20.58 8.66 -6.96
C SER A 139 -21.65 7.65 -6.61
#